data_96035674ea4aa860cef1a4d2df66ecc1
#
_entry.id   96035674ea4aa860cef1a4d2df66ecc1
#
_cell.length_a   1.000
_cell.length_b   1.000
_cell.length_c   1.000
_cell.angle_alpha   90.00
_cell.angle_beta   90.00
_cell.angle_gamma   90.00
#
_symmetry.space_group_name_H-M   'P 1'
#
loop_
_entity.id
_entity.type
_entity.pdbx_description
1 polymer ?
#
loop_
_entity_poly.entity_id
_entity_poly.type
_entity_poly.pdbx_seq_one_letter_code
_entity_poly.pdbx_strand_id
1 'polypeptide(L)'
;MLLKRSKVKEVIYTFISVFLLVGCKPSMVSSQDKVESVYKTNIAIVENFIKVGFIEEESTLSNSIVFLEQLTKIKSDFKDQFQMFYTPTIQNLKDWKKWFKENKQKLYWDEKENKVIVR
;
A
#
# COMPACT_ATOMS: atom_id res chain seq x y z
N MET A 1 -38.59 36.83 24.72
CA MET A 1 -37.48 35.95 25.21
C MET A 1 -37.61 34.49 24.79
N LEU A 2 -38.82 33.93 24.70
CA LEU A 2 -39.06 32.56 24.23
C LEU A 2 -38.71 32.37 22.75
N LEU A 3 -38.81 33.37 21.89
CA LEU A 3 -38.51 33.34 20.46
C LEU A 3 -37.00 33.22 20.17
N LYS A 4 -36.13 33.75 21.04
CA LYS A 4 -34.66 33.62 20.88
C LYS A 4 -34.14 32.20 21.19
N ARG A 5 -34.79 31.46 22.07
CA ARG A 5 -34.42 30.06 22.40
C ARG A 5 -34.81 29.09 21.31
N SER A 6 -35.91 29.32 20.59
CA SER A 6 -36.31 28.42 19.47
C SER A 6 -35.39 28.57 18.26
N LYS A 7 -34.94 29.80 17.95
CA LYS A 7 -34.01 30.06 16.85
C LYS A 7 -32.62 29.42 17.09
N VAL A 8 -32.14 29.45 18.33
CA VAL A 8 -30.87 28.82 18.70
C VAL A 8 -30.97 27.30 18.59
N LYS A 9 -32.10 26.70 18.96
CA LYS A 9 -32.31 25.26 18.80
C LYS A 9 -32.34 24.82 17.33
N GLU A 10 -33.01 25.60 16.48
CA GLU A 10 -33.04 25.33 15.04
C GLU A 10 -31.65 25.40 14.39
N VAL A 11 -30.86 26.38 14.75
CA VAL A 11 -29.48 26.54 14.25
C VAL A 11 -28.62 25.38 14.71
N ILE A 12 -28.75 24.90 15.94
CA ILE A 12 -28.01 23.76 16.48
C ILE A 12 -28.40 22.46 15.74
N TYR A 13 -29.68 22.24 15.50
CA TYR A 13 -30.16 21.08 14.74
C TYR A 13 -29.66 21.07 13.29
N THR A 14 -29.65 22.23 12.64
CA THR A 14 -29.13 22.38 11.28
C THR A 14 -27.62 22.08 11.22
N PHE A 15 -26.87 22.54 12.22
CA PHE A 15 -25.42 22.30 12.32
C PHE A 15 -25.09 20.83 12.54
N ILE A 16 -25.81 20.15 13.42
CA ILE A 16 -25.64 18.71 13.70
C ILE A 16 -26.01 17.86 12.48
N SER A 17 -27.05 18.23 11.75
CA SER A 17 -27.47 17.56 10.52
C SER A 17 -26.41 17.63 9.42
N VAL A 18 -25.78 18.78 9.23
CA VAL A 18 -24.70 18.98 8.25
C VAL A 18 -23.46 18.17 8.64
N PHE A 19 -23.13 18.09 9.92
CA PHE A 19 -21.97 17.32 10.40
C PHE A 19 -22.16 15.81 10.22
N LEU A 20 -23.35 15.30 10.41
CA LEU A 20 -23.68 13.88 10.18
C LEU A 20 -23.61 13.50 8.70
N LEU A 21 -23.96 14.39 7.78
CA LEU A 21 -23.87 14.15 6.34
C LEU A 21 -22.41 14.08 5.86
N VAL A 22 -21.50 14.85 6.46
CA VAL A 22 -20.06 14.80 6.14
C VAL A 22 -19.39 13.53 6.69
N GLY A 23 -19.85 13.02 7.84
CA GLY A 23 -19.33 11.80 8.47
C GLY A 23 -19.78 10.49 7.82
N CYS A 24 -20.79 10.52 6.96
CA CYS A 24 -21.39 9.31 6.34
C CYS A 24 -20.90 9.00 4.93
N LYS A 25 -19.90 9.71 4.39
CA LYS A 25 -19.30 9.34 3.10
C LYS A 25 -18.41 8.11 3.30
N PRO A 26 -18.72 6.97 2.63
CA PRO A 26 -17.80 5.84 2.66
C PRO A 26 -16.46 6.28 2.08
N SER A 27 -15.38 6.04 2.82
CA SER A 27 -14.03 6.26 2.32
C SER A 27 -13.76 5.26 1.21
N MET A 28 -13.90 5.66 -0.03
CA MET A 28 -13.44 4.86 -1.17
C MET A 28 -11.92 4.87 -1.16
N VAL A 29 -11.32 3.68 -0.99
CA VAL A 29 -9.88 3.51 -1.14
C VAL A 29 -9.52 3.85 -2.58
N SER A 30 -8.69 4.87 -2.79
CA SER A 30 -8.27 5.27 -4.12
C SER A 30 -7.39 4.19 -4.77
N SER A 31 -7.32 4.18 -6.11
CA SER A 31 -6.41 3.31 -6.84
C SER A 31 -4.95 3.48 -6.39
N GLN A 32 -4.53 4.70 -6.09
CA GLN A 32 -3.20 5.00 -5.59
C GLN A 32 -2.96 4.41 -4.20
N ASP A 33 -3.94 4.46 -3.32
CA ASP A 33 -3.83 3.88 -1.98
C ASP A 33 -3.70 2.35 -2.05
N LYS A 34 -4.41 1.70 -2.95
CA LYS A 34 -4.27 0.25 -3.21
C LYS A 34 -2.87 -0.10 -3.70
N VAL A 35 -2.37 0.62 -4.69
CA VAL A 35 -1.02 0.45 -5.24
C VAL A 35 0.03 0.60 -4.14
N GLU A 36 -0.05 1.67 -3.38
CA GLU A 36 0.89 1.95 -2.30
C GLU A 36 0.84 0.87 -1.21
N SER A 37 -0.35 0.45 -0.81
CA SER A 37 -0.55 -0.61 0.17
C SER A 37 0.06 -1.93 -0.29
N VAL A 38 -0.20 -2.35 -1.53
CA VAL A 38 0.35 -3.59 -2.09
C VAL A 38 1.87 -3.52 -2.17
N TYR A 39 2.42 -2.41 -2.67
CA TYR A 39 3.86 -2.25 -2.79
C TYR A 39 4.55 -2.29 -1.42
N LYS A 40 4.06 -1.51 -0.47
CA LYS A 40 4.61 -1.46 0.90
C LYS A 40 4.51 -2.80 1.62
N THR A 41 3.44 -3.55 1.42
CA THR A 41 3.29 -4.90 1.99
C THR A 41 4.39 -5.83 1.50
N ASN A 42 4.67 -5.85 0.20
CA ASN A 42 5.73 -6.67 -0.37
C ASN A 42 7.13 -6.23 0.11
N ILE A 43 7.36 -4.92 0.20
CA ILE A 43 8.60 -4.38 0.77
C ILE A 43 8.76 -4.80 2.24
N ALA A 44 7.70 -4.74 3.04
CA ALA A 44 7.74 -5.10 4.45
C ALA A 44 8.07 -6.58 4.66
N ILE A 45 7.57 -7.47 3.82
CA ILE A 45 7.90 -8.90 3.85
C ILE A 45 9.39 -9.13 3.62
N VAL A 46 9.96 -8.48 2.60
CA VAL A 46 11.40 -8.58 2.30
C VAL A 46 12.24 -7.98 3.41
N GLU A 47 11.86 -6.81 3.91
CA GLU A 47 12.56 -6.12 5.00
C GLU A 47 12.57 -6.97 6.27
N ASN A 48 11.45 -7.58 6.64
CA ASN A 48 11.36 -8.46 7.79
C ASN A 48 12.27 -9.68 7.63
N PHE A 49 12.29 -10.29 6.45
CA PHE A 49 13.20 -11.41 6.18
C PHE A 49 14.67 -11.01 6.33
N ILE A 50 15.07 -9.85 5.82
CA ILE A 50 16.45 -9.36 5.95
C ILE A 50 16.83 -9.13 7.41
N LYS A 51 15.91 -8.61 8.22
CA LYS A 51 16.15 -8.32 9.64
C LYS A 51 16.21 -9.58 10.50
N VAL A 52 15.31 -10.51 10.29
CA VAL A 52 15.11 -11.69 11.15
C VAL A 52 15.83 -12.93 10.62
N GLY A 53 16.06 -13.01 9.31
CA GLY A 53 16.68 -14.17 8.64
C GLY A 53 15.76 -15.39 8.55
N PHE A 54 14.48 -15.24 8.87
CA PHE A 54 13.51 -16.32 8.86
C PHE A 54 12.15 -15.83 8.38
N ILE A 55 11.40 -16.69 7.71
CA ILE A 55 10.01 -16.47 7.32
C ILE A 55 9.23 -17.77 7.50
N GLU A 56 8.02 -17.69 8.03
CA GLU A 56 7.18 -18.86 8.28
C GLU A 56 6.76 -19.59 7.00
N GLU A 57 6.47 -18.82 5.95
CA GLU A 57 6.12 -19.36 4.64
C GLU A 57 7.08 -18.84 3.57
N GLU A 58 7.89 -19.73 3.04
CA GLU A 58 8.85 -19.42 1.97
C GLU A 58 8.16 -18.87 0.73
N SER A 59 6.97 -19.38 0.40
CA SER A 59 6.16 -18.89 -0.72
C SER A 59 5.82 -17.41 -0.62
N THR A 60 5.62 -16.90 0.60
CA THR A 60 5.32 -15.48 0.83
C THR A 60 6.50 -14.60 0.42
N LEU A 61 7.71 -14.96 0.80
CA LEU A 61 8.92 -14.25 0.41
C LEU A 61 9.14 -14.32 -1.11
N SER A 62 9.06 -15.51 -1.69
CA SER A 62 9.22 -15.72 -3.13
C SER A 62 8.23 -14.89 -3.93
N ASN A 63 6.96 -14.89 -3.55
CA ASN A 63 5.93 -14.10 -4.23
C ASN A 63 6.20 -12.61 -4.15
N SER A 64 6.66 -12.11 -3.01
CA SER A 64 7.01 -10.70 -2.84
C SER A 64 8.21 -10.30 -3.71
N ILE A 65 9.24 -11.14 -3.77
CA ILE A 65 10.41 -10.88 -4.61
C ILE A 65 10.04 -10.91 -6.09
N VAL A 66 9.28 -11.91 -6.53
CA VAL A 66 8.81 -12.01 -7.92
C VAL A 66 7.99 -10.77 -8.29
N PHE A 67 7.09 -10.34 -7.42
CA PHE A 67 6.31 -9.10 -7.61
C PHE A 67 7.22 -7.89 -7.82
N LEU A 68 8.18 -7.69 -6.92
CA LEU A 68 9.11 -6.56 -6.99
C LEU A 68 9.99 -6.62 -8.24
N GLU A 69 10.53 -7.78 -8.57
CA GLU A 69 11.37 -7.96 -9.77
C GLU A 69 10.61 -7.73 -11.07
N GLN A 70 9.38 -8.22 -11.15
CA GLN A 70 8.55 -8.05 -12.35
C GLN A 70 8.12 -6.60 -12.55
N LEU A 71 7.75 -5.93 -11.46
CA LEU A 71 7.28 -4.56 -11.53
C LEU A 71 8.42 -3.57 -11.79
N THR A 72 9.53 -3.71 -11.08
CA THR A 72 10.64 -2.75 -11.11
C THR A 72 11.69 -3.07 -12.15
N LYS A 73 11.76 -4.31 -12.63
CA LYS A 73 12.84 -4.88 -13.46
C LYS A 73 14.20 -4.92 -12.77
N ILE A 74 14.24 -4.68 -11.47
CA ILE A 74 15.44 -4.83 -10.64
C ILE A 74 15.45 -6.24 -10.07
N LYS A 75 16.48 -7.00 -10.42
CA LYS A 75 16.63 -8.39 -9.97
C LYS A 75 17.29 -8.45 -8.59
N SER A 76 16.82 -9.39 -7.76
CA SER A 76 17.46 -9.69 -6.50
C SER A 76 18.74 -10.50 -6.71
N ASP A 77 19.64 -10.43 -5.73
CA ASP A 77 20.85 -11.23 -5.74
C ASP A 77 20.56 -12.69 -5.36
N PHE A 78 21.23 -13.62 -6.02
CA PHE A 78 21.19 -15.04 -5.67
C PHE A 78 22.50 -15.44 -5.02
N LYS A 79 22.43 -16.00 -3.82
CA LYS A 79 23.60 -16.57 -3.15
C LYS A 79 23.93 -18.00 -3.56
N ASP A 80 22.94 -18.75 -4.02
CA ASP A 80 23.13 -20.15 -4.35
C ASP A 80 22.35 -20.53 -5.61
N GLN A 81 23.09 -20.92 -6.65
CA GLN A 81 22.50 -21.32 -7.93
C GLN A 81 21.80 -22.69 -7.88
N PHE A 82 22.07 -23.49 -6.84
CA PHE A 82 21.59 -24.86 -6.76
C PHE A 82 20.23 -25.01 -6.03
N GLN A 83 19.81 -24.04 -5.22
CA GLN A 83 18.62 -24.21 -4.38
C GLN A 83 17.44 -23.32 -4.75
N MET A 84 17.55 -22.47 -5.74
CA MET A 84 16.47 -21.52 -6.16
C MET A 84 15.85 -20.68 -5.01
N PHE A 85 16.59 -20.50 -3.93
CA PHE A 85 16.15 -19.64 -2.84
C PHE A 85 16.53 -18.20 -3.12
N TYR A 86 15.55 -17.34 -3.03
CA TYR A 86 15.78 -15.89 -3.09
C TYR A 86 16.45 -15.42 -1.81
N THR A 87 17.60 -14.79 -1.94
CA THR A 87 18.29 -14.14 -0.82
C THR A 87 18.42 -12.65 -1.12
N PRO A 88 17.34 -11.88 -0.87
CA PRO A 88 17.40 -10.44 -1.11
C PRO A 88 18.39 -9.79 -0.16
N THR A 89 19.11 -8.80 -0.67
CA THR A 89 20.09 -8.03 0.10
C THR A 89 19.52 -6.70 0.56
N ILE A 90 20.21 -6.06 1.48
CA ILE A 90 19.89 -4.68 1.91
C ILE A 90 19.93 -3.73 0.70
N GLN A 91 20.85 -3.95 -0.23
CA GLN A 91 20.94 -3.15 -1.44
C GLN A 91 19.71 -3.33 -2.34
N ASN A 92 19.24 -4.57 -2.51
CA ASN A 92 18.00 -4.83 -3.24
C ASN A 92 16.82 -4.07 -2.62
N LEU A 93 16.70 -4.11 -1.30
CA LEU A 93 15.66 -3.40 -0.57
C LEU A 93 15.72 -1.88 -0.81
N LYS A 94 16.92 -1.30 -0.72
CA LYS A 94 17.14 0.13 -0.99
C LYS A 94 16.76 0.50 -2.42
N ASP A 95 17.14 -0.31 -3.39
CA ASP A 95 16.87 -0.09 -4.79
C ASP A 95 15.37 -0.16 -5.09
N TRP A 96 14.65 -1.11 -4.52
CA TRP A 96 13.21 -1.21 -4.67
C TRP A 96 12.46 -0.05 -4.01
N LYS A 97 12.87 0.38 -2.83
CA LYS A 97 12.30 1.56 -2.15
C LYS A 97 12.51 2.84 -2.96
N LYS A 98 13.71 3.03 -3.49
CA LYS A 98 14.06 4.17 -4.34
C LYS A 98 13.23 4.17 -5.63
N TRP A 99 13.13 3.02 -6.28
CA TRP A 99 12.35 2.86 -7.50
C TRP A 99 10.88 3.26 -7.28
N PHE A 100 10.28 2.83 -6.20
CA PHE A 100 8.89 3.20 -5.87
C PHE A 100 8.74 4.71 -5.71
N LYS A 101 9.63 5.33 -4.96
CA LYS A 101 9.62 6.78 -4.76
C LYS A 101 9.68 7.55 -6.08
N GLU A 102 10.47 7.08 -7.02
CA GLU A 102 10.67 7.71 -8.33
C GLU A 102 9.56 7.40 -9.34
N ASN A 103 8.87 6.27 -9.20
CA ASN A 103 7.94 5.75 -10.20
C ASN A 103 6.49 5.61 -9.75
N LYS A 104 6.16 5.90 -8.50
CA LYS A 104 4.80 5.70 -7.95
C LYS A 104 3.70 6.38 -8.76
N GLN A 105 3.97 7.48 -9.44
CA GLN A 105 3.04 8.20 -10.27
C GLN A 105 2.66 7.44 -11.55
N LYS A 106 3.51 6.52 -11.99
CA LYS A 106 3.29 5.66 -13.15
C LYS A 106 2.53 4.38 -12.81
N LEU A 107 2.33 4.12 -11.53
CA LEU A 107 1.66 2.92 -11.04
C LEU A 107 0.18 3.15 -10.87
N TYR A 108 -0.61 2.18 -11.27
CA TYR A 108 -2.04 2.18 -11.02
C TYR A 108 -2.57 0.76 -10.86
N TRP A 109 -3.75 0.68 -10.27
CA TRP A 109 -4.42 -0.57 -10.02
C TRP A 109 -5.28 -0.97 -11.21
N ASP A 110 -5.05 -2.17 -11.76
CA ASP A 110 -5.90 -2.75 -12.79
C ASP A 110 -6.98 -3.59 -12.12
N GLU A 111 -8.24 -3.11 -12.18
CA GLU A 111 -9.39 -3.79 -11.59
C GLU A 111 -9.72 -5.12 -12.29
N LYS A 112 -9.43 -5.25 -13.57
CA LYS A 112 -9.71 -6.47 -14.35
C LYS A 112 -8.74 -7.59 -13.97
N GLU A 113 -7.46 -7.28 -13.92
CA GLU A 113 -6.39 -8.21 -13.62
C GLU A 113 -6.09 -8.31 -12.13
N ASN A 114 -6.68 -7.43 -11.32
CA ASN A 114 -6.48 -7.34 -9.87
C ASN A 114 -5.01 -7.26 -9.50
N LYS A 115 -4.27 -6.38 -10.18
CA LYS A 115 -2.83 -6.22 -10.00
C LYS A 115 -2.36 -4.79 -10.24
N VAL A 116 -1.16 -4.50 -9.75
CA VAL A 116 -0.46 -3.24 -10.03
C VAL A 116 0.17 -3.30 -11.41
N ILE A 117 -0.03 -2.27 -12.21
CA ILE A 117 0.58 -2.11 -13.52
C ILE A 117 1.30 -0.78 -13.65
N VAL A 118 2.26 -0.73 -14.56
CA VAL A 118 3.06 0.48 -14.89
C VAL A 118 2.54 1.07 -16.20
N ARG A 119 2.29 2.36 -16.23
CA ARG A 119 2.01 3.10 -17.47
C ARG A 119 3.18 3.87 -17.98
#